data_76efe5cd7a106a4c2f9e036c7b310480
#
_entry.id   76efe5cd7a106a4c2f9e036c7b310480
#
_cell.length_a   1.000
_cell.length_b   1.000
_cell.length_c   1.000
_cell.angle_alpha   90.00
_cell.angle_beta   90.00
_cell.angle_gamma   90.00
#
_symmetry.space_group_name_H-M   'P 1'
#
loop_
_entity.id
_entity.type
_entity.pdbx_description
1 polymer ?
#
loop_
_entity_poly.entity_id
_entity_poly.type
_entity_poly.pdbx_seq_one_letter_code
_entity_poly.pdbx_strand_id
1 'polypeptide(L)'
;SNLVFAQRELGIEANLAVTSTKGWHTNFDHNLSKIDTSSIKGKIDVGKKLYDLIKECDILHYHGQAVSQGYRDLVMWSGIMGKPVILHHHGSEIRNKNYPKIANHLVKYRYVSTPDLLEFVPDAEWLPNPVDIQALKYSEPDVSGPLKILHAPANREVKNTEAVEAAISKLKEEGLEIQFTIAEDKKHSELLDMISKNDLVVDWVNPEFGIYGVFSIESMALGRTVICSLTDSLYEDYDMPIISINPSDLASKITELYNNRKFLVKQGKASHDFVQTYHNPIASAKKVIERYKAVLD
;
A
#
# COMPACT_ATOMS: atom_id res chain seq x y z
N SER A 1 -1.13 5.99 8.88
CA SER A 1 -0.89 5.93 10.34
C SER A 1 0.55 5.56 10.67
N ASN A 2 1.14 4.51 10.09
CA ASN A 2 2.53 4.10 10.41
C ASN A 2 3.55 5.23 10.16
N LEU A 3 3.35 6.02 9.10
CA LEU A 3 4.20 7.18 8.82
C LEU A 3 4.10 8.23 9.93
N VAL A 4 2.88 8.57 10.39
CA VAL A 4 2.66 9.56 11.45
C VAL A 4 3.26 9.10 12.78
N PHE A 5 3.10 7.82 13.13
CA PHE A 5 3.73 7.26 14.35
C PHE A 5 5.26 7.36 14.28
N ALA A 6 5.85 6.98 13.15
CA ALA A 6 7.30 7.08 12.97
C ALA A 6 7.80 8.55 12.99
N GLN A 7 7.03 9.49 12.47
CA GLN A 7 7.35 10.93 12.58
C GLN A 7 7.37 11.38 14.04
N ARG A 8 6.40 10.92 14.85
CA ARG A 8 6.35 11.22 16.29
C ARG A 8 7.52 10.63 17.06
N GLU A 9 7.92 9.39 16.75
CA GLU A 9 9.12 8.76 17.32
C GLU A 9 10.40 9.55 16.99
N LEU A 10 10.42 10.24 15.86
CA LEU A 10 11.52 11.11 15.45
C LEU A 10 11.38 12.58 15.96
N GLY A 11 10.43 12.82 16.87
CA GLY A 11 10.26 14.12 17.52
C GLY A 11 9.45 15.15 16.74
N ILE A 12 8.75 14.75 15.67
CA ILE A 12 7.86 15.65 14.92
C ILE A 12 6.47 15.64 15.56
N GLU A 13 5.94 16.83 15.85
CA GLU A 13 4.55 16.97 16.22
C GLU A 13 3.66 16.75 14.98
N ALA A 14 3.03 15.59 14.87
CA ALA A 14 2.23 15.21 13.73
C ALA A 14 0.84 14.77 14.17
N ASN A 15 -0.21 15.28 13.51
CA ASN A 15 -1.60 14.93 13.76
C ASN A 15 -2.22 14.30 12.52
N LEU A 16 -2.97 13.20 12.72
CA LEU A 16 -3.67 12.49 11.67
C LEU A 16 -5.18 12.78 11.72
N ALA A 17 -5.67 13.47 10.69
CA ALA A 17 -7.09 13.68 10.48
C ALA A 17 -7.61 12.77 9.35
N VAL A 18 -8.75 12.11 9.56
CA VAL A 18 -9.38 11.26 8.55
C VAL A 18 -10.74 11.79 8.15
N THR A 19 -11.00 11.81 6.84
CA THR A 19 -12.28 12.24 6.25
C THR A 19 -13.18 11.06 5.86
N SER A 20 -12.62 9.84 5.87
CA SER A 20 -13.35 8.59 5.62
C SER A 20 -12.77 7.49 6.51
N THR A 21 -13.63 6.72 7.15
CA THR A 21 -13.24 5.51 7.90
C THR A 21 -13.77 4.28 7.19
N LYS A 22 -12.95 3.68 6.33
CA LYS A 22 -13.18 2.31 5.86
C LYS A 22 -12.40 1.40 6.81
N GLY A 23 -13.06 0.46 7.44
CA GLY A 23 -12.70 -0.56 8.44
C GLY A 23 -11.26 -0.80 8.95
N TRP A 24 -10.24 -0.34 8.24
CA TRP A 24 -8.81 -0.49 8.58
C TRP A 24 -8.14 0.76 9.19
N HIS A 25 -8.83 1.91 9.22
CA HIS A 25 -8.31 3.12 9.86
C HIS A 25 -8.78 3.18 11.31
N THR A 26 -8.01 2.59 12.22
CA THR A 26 -8.36 2.53 13.65
C THR A 26 -7.63 3.58 14.48
N ASN A 27 -6.49 4.07 14.03
CA ASN A 27 -5.63 4.98 14.79
C ASN A 27 -5.50 6.33 14.08
N PHE A 28 -6.28 7.31 14.54
CA PHE A 28 -6.27 8.70 14.06
C PHE A 28 -6.57 9.63 15.24
N ASP A 29 -6.11 10.88 15.14
CA ASP A 29 -6.35 11.89 16.20
C ASP A 29 -7.69 12.59 15.98
N HIS A 30 -8.05 12.86 14.73
CA HIS A 30 -9.27 13.58 14.37
C HIS A 30 -10.10 12.82 13.33
N ASN A 31 -11.35 12.53 13.71
CA ASN A 31 -12.30 11.89 12.80
C ASN A 31 -13.31 12.91 12.27
N LEU A 32 -13.17 13.26 11.00
CA LEU A 32 -14.07 14.16 10.28
C LEU A 32 -15.16 13.41 9.51
N SER A 33 -15.05 12.08 9.36
CA SER A 33 -16.01 11.27 8.60
C SER A 33 -17.41 11.21 9.24
N LYS A 34 -17.52 11.55 10.53
CA LYS A 34 -18.78 11.56 11.28
C LYS A 34 -19.62 12.82 11.04
N ILE A 35 -19.05 13.84 10.38
CA ILE A 35 -19.78 15.09 10.10
C ILE A 35 -20.54 14.90 8.80
N ASP A 36 -21.86 15.08 8.87
CA ASP A 36 -22.70 15.01 7.69
C ASP A 36 -22.44 16.18 6.73
N THR A 37 -21.77 15.91 5.63
CA THR A 37 -21.44 16.90 4.61
C THR A 37 -22.50 17.03 3.50
N SER A 38 -23.64 16.37 3.62
CA SER A 38 -24.76 16.54 2.68
C SER A 38 -25.40 17.92 2.82
N SER A 39 -25.43 18.47 4.06
CA SER A 39 -25.98 19.77 4.38
C SER A 39 -24.95 20.90 4.27
N ILE A 40 -25.41 22.14 4.02
CA ILE A 40 -24.56 23.34 4.04
C ILE A 40 -23.94 23.54 5.42
N LYS A 41 -24.72 23.31 6.48
CA LYS A 41 -24.23 23.42 7.87
C LYS A 41 -23.07 22.46 8.12
N GLY A 42 -23.21 21.19 7.75
CA GLY A 42 -22.17 20.19 7.91
C GLY A 42 -20.90 20.52 7.12
N LYS A 43 -21.02 21.08 5.91
CA LYS A 43 -19.86 21.58 5.13
C LYS A 43 -19.14 22.71 5.85
N ILE A 44 -19.89 23.65 6.46
CA ILE A 44 -19.32 24.73 7.26
C ILE A 44 -18.63 24.19 8.52
N ASP A 45 -19.25 23.22 9.19
CA ASP A 45 -18.70 22.63 10.41
C ASP A 45 -17.39 21.86 10.14
N VAL A 46 -17.32 21.11 9.02
CA VAL A 46 -16.06 20.49 8.56
C VAL A 46 -15.02 21.58 8.25
N GLY A 47 -15.41 22.63 7.53
CA GLY A 47 -14.50 23.73 7.18
C GLY A 47 -13.91 24.42 8.40
N LYS A 48 -14.74 24.72 9.43
CA LYS A 48 -14.28 25.29 10.69
C LYS A 48 -13.30 24.38 11.41
N LYS A 49 -13.64 23.09 11.52
CA LYS A 49 -12.79 22.12 12.21
C LYS A 49 -11.46 21.92 11.49
N LEU A 50 -11.46 21.89 10.16
CA LEU A 50 -10.23 21.87 9.36
C LEU A 50 -9.42 23.14 9.56
N TYR A 51 -10.05 24.31 9.55
CA TYR A 51 -9.37 25.58 9.80
C TYR A 51 -8.66 25.59 11.15
N ASP A 52 -9.34 25.16 12.21
CA ASP A 52 -8.76 25.10 13.57
C ASP A 52 -7.57 24.15 13.66
N LEU A 53 -7.58 23.02 12.93
CA LEU A 53 -6.46 22.11 12.86
C LEU A 53 -5.31 22.66 12.01
N ILE A 54 -5.62 23.27 10.86
CA ILE A 54 -4.63 23.69 9.86
C ILE A 54 -3.91 24.98 10.27
N LYS A 55 -4.57 25.91 10.94
CA LYS A 55 -3.96 27.19 11.33
C LYS A 55 -2.69 27.03 12.16
N GLU A 56 -2.62 26.00 13.00
CA GLU A 56 -1.49 25.69 13.88
C GLU A 56 -0.40 24.83 13.22
N CYS A 57 -0.67 24.24 12.03
CA CYS A 57 0.29 23.40 11.33
C CYS A 57 1.27 24.22 10.48
N ASP A 58 2.54 23.85 10.45
CA ASP A 58 3.53 24.42 9.55
C ASP A 58 3.40 23.89 8.13
N ILE A 59 3.01 22.62 7.97
CA ILE A 59 2.90 21.93 6.69
C ILE A 59 1.71 20.96 6.68
N LEU A 60 1.11 20.79 5.51
CA LEU A 60 0.01 19.84 5.28
C LEU A 60 0.48 18.70 4.39
N HIS A 61 0.27 17.47 4.83
CA HIS A 61 0.56 16.28 4.05
C HIS A 61 -0.74 15.50 3.78
N TYR A 62 -1.22 15.60 2.54
CA TYR A 62 -2.43 14.92 2.09
C TYR A 62 -2.11 13.51 1.61
N HIS A 63 -2.92 12.54 2.03
CA HIS A 63 -2.86 11.16 1.57
C HIS A 63 -4.08 10.84 0.69
N GLY A 64 -3.84 10.53 -0.58
CA GLY A 64 -4.87 10.28 -1.58
C GLY A 64 -5.54 11.58 -2.06
N GLN A 65 -6.85 11.66 -1.90
CA GLN A 65 -7.62 12.82 -2.36
C GLN A 65 -7.55 13.98 -1.37
N ALA A 66 -7.61 15.20 -1.89
CA ALA A 66 -7.94 16.36 -1.08
C ALA A 66 -9.35 16.24 -0.47
N VAL A 67 -9.63 17.00 0.58
CA VAL A 67 -10.91 16.92 1.32
C VAL A 67 -12.09 17.31 0.45
N SER A 68 -11.91 18.29 -0.45
CA SER A 68 -12.95 18.73 -1.38
C SER A 68 -12.76 18.14 -2.77
N GLN A 69 -13.89 17.91 -3.48
CA GLN A 69 -13.86 17.52 -4.88
C GLN A 69 -13.05 18.52 -5.73
N GLY A 70 -12.16 17.99 -6.58
CA GLY A 70 -11.34 18.83 -7.46
C GLY A 70 -10.29 19.65 -6.76
N TYR A 71 -9.89 19.26 -5.53
CA TYR A 71 -8.82 19.88 -4.76
C TYR A 71 -9.04 21.36 -4.45
N ARG A 72 -10.30 21.82 -4.35
CA ARG A 72 -10.64 23.23 -4.12
C ARG A 72 -10.22 23.75 -2.75
N ASP A 73 -10.13 22.88 -1.76
CA ASP A 73 -9.64 23.20 -0.43
C ASP A 73 -8.15 23.59 -0.44
N LEU A 74 -7.35 23.12 -1.40
CA LEU A 74 -5.97 23.57 -1.57
C LEU A 74 -5.87 25.05 -1.92
N VAL A 75 -6.86 25.60 -2.61
CA VAL A 75 -6.91 27.07 -2.88
C VAL A 75 -6.99 27.85 -1.58
N MET A 76 -7.77 27.37 -0.61
CA MET A 76 -7.86 28.01 0.70
C MET A 76 -6.55 27.84 1.48
N TRP A 77 -6.09 26.62 1.63
CA TRP A 77 -4.96 26.33 2.53
C TRP A 77 -3.61 26.78 1.96
N SER A 78 -3.33 26.43 0.72
CA SER A 78 -2.07 26.80 0.08
C SER A 78 -2.14 28.19 -0.56
N GLY A 79 -3.21 28.50 -1.29
CA GLY A 79 -3.33 29.76 -2.01
C GLY A 79 -3.58 30.98 -1.12
N ILE A 80 -4.52 30.89 -0.16
CA ILE A 80 -4.93 32.03 0.68
C ILE A 80 -4.15 32.05 1.99
N MET A 81 -4.04 30.91 2.69
CA MET A 81 -3.36 30.84 3.98
C MET A 81 -1.84 30.64 3.85
N GLY A 82 -1.33 30.38 2.65
CA GLY A 82 0.10 30.18 2.39
C GLY A 82 0.69 28.92 3.01
N LYS A 83 -0.14 27.95 3.42
CA LYS A 83 0.35 26.69 4.02
C LYS A 83 1.01 25.83 2.96
N PRO A 84 2.27 25.40 3.14
CA PRO A 84 2.89 24.44 2.25
C PRO A 84 2.12 23.12 2.26
N VAL A 85 1.88 22.56 1.08
CA VAL A 85 1.15 21.30 0.90
C VAL A 85 2.00 20.28 0.18
N ILE A 86 2.02 19.08 0.71
CA ILE A 86 2.56 17.86 0.07
C ILE A 86 1.40 16.93 -0.25
N LEU A 87 1.38 16.32 -1.44
CA LEU A 87 0.43 15.28 -1.82
C LEU A 87 1.14 13.94 -1.89
N HIS A 88 0.54 12.91 -1.30
CA HIS A 88 0.95 11.53 -1.42
C HIS A 88 -0.15 10.73 -2.09
N HIS A 89 0.06 10.39 -3.35
CA HIS A 89 -0.91 9.65 -4.15
C HIS A 89 -0.85 8.15 -3.85
N HIS A 90 -2.05 7.55 -3.71
CA HIS A 90 -2.22 6.11 -3.44
C HIS A 90 -2.83 5.32 -4.61
N GLY A 91 -3.15 5.99 -5.71
CA GLY A 91 -3.47 5.40 -7.00
C GLY A 91 -4.92 5.48 -7.42
N SER A 92 -5.89 5.13 -6.59
CA SER A 92 -7.31 5.13 -6.97
C SER A 92 -7.82 6.51 -7.41
N GLU A 93 -7.19 7.58 -6.94
CA GLU A 93 -7.54 8.97 -7.25
C GLU A 93 -6.92 9.47 -8.55
N ILE A 94 -5.84 8.87 -9.02
CA ILE A 94 -5.14 9.34 -10.23
C ILE A 94 -5.12 8.35 -11.37
N ARG A 95 -5.13 7.02 -11.12
CA ARG A 95 -5.28 6.04 -12.19
C ARG A 95 -6.58 6.26 -12.93
N ASN A 96 -6.52 6.43 -14.25
CA ASN A 96 -7.68 6.65 -15.12
C ASN A 96 -8.49 7.93 -14.83
N LYS A 97 -7.92 8.89 -14.09
CA LYS A 97 -8.56 10.17 -13.78
C LYS A 97 -7.68 11.34 -14.21
N ASN A 98 -8.31 12.40 -14.71
CA ASN A 98 -7.60 13.64 -14.96
C ASN A 98 -7.24 14.29 -13.62
N TYR A 99 -5.96 14.32 -13.30
CA TYR A 99 -5.45 15.05 -12.16
C TYR A 99 -5.67 16.55 -12.34
N PRO A 100 -6.28 17.27 -11.36
CA PRO A 100 -6.59 18.67 -11.50
C PRO A 100 -5.33 19.53 -11.67
N LYS A 101 -5.20 20.24 -12.81
CA LYS A 101 -4.03 21.09 -13.11
C LYS A 101 -3.77 22.16 -12.03
N ILE A 102 -4.83 22.64 -11.36
CA ILE A 102 -4.69 23.62 -10.27
C ILE A 102 -3.84 23.09 -9.11
N ALA A 103 -3.90 21.79 -8.83
CA ALA A 103 -3.10 21.20 -7.78
C ALA A 103 -1.60 21.31 -8.08
N ASN A 104 -1.18 21.33 -9.36
CA ASN A 104 0.22 21.48 -9.74
C ASN A 104 0.83 22.80 -9.26
N HIS A 105 0.04 23.85 -9.13
CA HIS A 105 0.49 25.19 -8.71
C HIS A 105 0.38 25.40 -7.20
N LEU A 106 -0.43 24.60 -6.51
CA LEU A 106 -0.74 24.77 -5.09
C LEU A 106 0.05 23.80 -4.19
N VAL A 107 0.65 22.77 -4.78
CA VAL A 107 1.39 21.74 -4.06
C VAL A 107 2.88 21.96 -4.21
N LYS A 108 3.59 21.90 -3.09
CA LYS A 108 5.06 22.09 -3.06
C LYS A 108 5.82 20.82 -3.43
N TYR A 109 5.26 19.66 -3.12
CA TYR A 109 5.90 18.38 -3.39
C TYR A 109 4.88 17.26 -3.54
N ARG A 110 5.27 16.19 -4.27
CA ARG A 110 4.42 15.02 -4.52
C ARG A 110 5.16 13.75 -4.22
N TYR A 111 4.44 12.83 -3.56
CA TYR A 111 4.83 11.44 -3.43
C TYR A 111 3.83 10.54 -4.14
N VAL A 112 4.30 9.38 -4.54
CA VAL A 112 3.47 8.26 -5.02
C VAL A 112 3.77 7.02 -4.19
N SER A 113 2.73 6.24 -3.84
CA SER A 113 2.90 5.05 -3.01
C SER A 113 3.40 3.83 -3.77
N THR A 114 3.22 3.81 -5.08
CA THR A 114 3.66 2.74 -5.99
C THR A 114 4.30 3.36 -7.23
N PRO A 115 5.38 2.76 -7.76
CA PRO A 115 6.16 3.36 -8.86
C PRO A 115 5.38 3.56 -10.17
N ASP A 116 4.39 2.71 -10.47
CA ASP A 116 3.52 2.87 -11.65
C ASP A 116 2.84 4.26 -11.72
N LEU A 117 2.62 4.87 -10.56
CA LEU A 117 1.99 6.19 -10.49
C LEU A 117 2.90 7.32 -11.01
N LEU A 118 4.19 7.08 -11.18
CA LEU A 118 5.13 8.03 -11.81
C LEU A 118 4.79 8.28 -13.28
N GLU A 119 4.09 7.36 -13.95
CA GLU A 119 3.57 7.60 -15.31
C GLU A 119 2.53 8.72 -15.33
N PHE A 120 1.74 8.87 -14.26
CA PHE A 120 0.69 9.89 -14.15
C PHE A 120 1.18 11.18 -13.51
N VAL A 121 2.19 11.10 -12.66
CA VAL A 121 2.79 12.23 -11.93
C VAL A 121 4.31 12.11 -12.00
N PRO A 122 4.93 12.44 -13.16
CA PRO A 122 6.36 12.23 -13.41
C PRO A 122 7.30 13.04 -12.50
N ASP A 123 6.81 14.12 -11.92
CA ASP A 123 7.54 14.99 -10.98
C ASP A 123 7.42 14.55 -9.52
N ALA A 124 6.72 13.45 -9.25
CA ALA A 124 6.63 12.88 -7.92
C ALA A 124 7.84 11.99 -7.59
N GLU A 125 8.03 11.74 -6.31
CA GLU A 125 9.00 10.78 -5.80
C GLU A 125 8.28 9.55 -5.24
N TRP A 126 8.81 8.36 -5.50
CA TRP A 126 8.26 7.15 -4.88
C TRP A 126 8.58 7.11 -3.39
N LEU A 127 7.54 7.07 -2.58
CA LEU A 127 7.58 6.82 -1.14
C LEU A 127 6.75 5.57 -0.85
N PRO A 128 7.39 4.43 -0.65
CA PRO A 128 6.70 3.16 -0.38
C PRO A 128 5.76 3.25 0.82
N ASN A 129 4.63 2.56 0.75
CA ASN A 129 3.72 2.45 1.89
C ASN A 129 4.43 1.79 3.08
N PRO A 130 4.61 2.48 4.22
CA PRO A 130 5.25 1.87 5.39
C PRO A 130 4.30 0.90 6.10
N VAL A 131 4.82 -0.24 6.52
CA VAL A 131 4.11 -1.24 7.33
C VAL A 131 4.71 -1.33 8.73
N ASP A 132 3.94 -1.82 9.69
CA ASP A 132 4.45 -2.02 11.06
C ASP A 132 5.37 -3.25 11.12
N ILE A 133 6.64 -3.03 10.77
CA ILE A 133 7.67 -4.09 10.74
C ILE A 133 7.98 -4.68 12.12
N GLN A 134 7.63 -4.01 13.22
CA GLN A 134 7.82 -4.53 14.57
C GLN A 134 6.74 -5.55 14.93
N ALA A 135 5.51 -5.32 14.46
CA ALA A 135 4.41 -6.26 14.63
C ALA A 135 4.51 -7.47 13.68
N LEU A 136 5.13 -7.29 12.50
CA LEU A 136 5.27 -8.32 11.46
C LEU A 136 6.58 -9.11 11.62
N LYS A 137 6.58 -10.05 12.57
CA LYS A 137 7.78 -10.85 12.86
C LYS A 137 8.04 -11.88 11.78
N TYR A 138 9.26 -11.87 11.26
CA TYR A 138 9.73 -12.90 10.34
C TYR A 138 9.57 -14.31 10.94
N SER A 139 9.11 -15.23 10.11
CA SER A 139 9.16 -16.68 10.38
C SER A 139 9.46 -17.42 9.09
N GLU A 140 10.26 -18.46 9.16
CA GLU A 140 10.47 -19.32 8.00
C GLU A 140 9.18 -20.07 7.63
N PRO A 141 8.87 -20.24 6.33
CA PRO A 141 7.80 -21.13 5.92
C PRO A 141 8.12 -22.58 6.27
N ASP A 142 7.12 -23.31 6.75
CA ASP A 142 7.23 -24.75 6.95
C ASP A 142 7.07 -25.48 5.62
N VAL A 143 8.20 -25.73 4.97
CA VAL A 143 8.23 -26.36 3.64
C VAL A 143 8.10 -27.88 3.68
N SER A 144 7.75 -28.47 4.80
CA SER A 144 7.40 -29.87 4.95
C SER A 144 5.92 -30.12 4.56
N GLY A 145 5.61 -31.29 4.02
CA GLY A 145 4.23 -31.65 3.64
C GLY A 145 3.68 -30.90 2.41
N PRO A 146 2.36 -30.76 2.30
CA PRO A 146 1.70 -30.09 1.18
C PRO A 146 2.13 -28.63 1.02
N LEU A 147 2.19 -28.13 -0.23
CA LEU A 147 2.42 -26.70 -0.48
C LEU A 147 1.20 -25.88 -0.05
N LYS A 148 1.39 -25.01 0.93
CA LYS A 148 0.32 -24.13 1.45
C LYS A 148 0.34 -22.79 0.71
N ILE A 149 -0.74 -22.51 -0.02
CA ILE A 149 -0.88 -21.31 -0.84
C ILE A 149 -2.05 -20.48 -0.35
N LEU A 150 -1.81 -19.19 -0.12
CA LEU A 150 -2.82 -18.22 0.26
C LEU A 150 -3.07 -17.20 -0.85
N HIS A 151 -4.35 -16.94 -1.13
CA HIS A 151 -4.82 -15.84 -1.96
C HIS A 151 -5.86 -15.04 -1.18
N ALA A 152 -5.75 -13.70 -1.14
CA ALA A 152 -6.66 -12.85 -0.38
C ALA A 152 -7.18 -11.69 -1.24
N PRO A 153 -8.21 -11.94 -2.07
CA PRO A 153 -8.76 -10.90 -2.92
C PRO A 153 -9.74 -10.00 -2.16
N ALA A 154 -9.50 -8.68 -2.17
CA ALA A 154 -10.51 -7.70 -1.80
C ALA A 154 -11.56 -7.52 -2.91
N ASN A 155 -11.20 -7.83 -4.15
CA ASN A 155 -12.06 -7.92 -5.33
C ASN A 155 -11.51 -9.03 -6.22
N ARG A 156 -12.31 -10.04 -6.47
CA ARG A 156 -11.93 -11.26 -7.20
C ARG A 156 -11.54 -10.98 -8.66
N GLU A 157 -12.31 -10.15 -9.33
CA GLU A 157 -12.09 -9.77 -10.74
C GLU A 157 -10.77 -8.99 -10.89
N VAL A 158 -10.58 -7.97 -10.05
CA VAL A 158 -9.40 -7.10 -10.08
C VAL A 158 -8.11 -7.89 -9.80
N LYS A 159 -8.14 -8.88 -8.91
CA LYS A 159 -6.99 -9.74 -8.58
C LYS A 159 -6.87 -10.97 -9.45
N ASN A 160 -7.80 -11.17 -10.39
CA ASN A 160 -7.87 -12.31 -11.30
C ASN A 160 -7.89 -13.66 -10.55
N THR A 161 -8.77 -13.74 -9.53
CA THR A 161 -8.92 -14.92 -8.69
C THR A 161 -9.27 -16.19 -9.49
N GLU A 162 -10.05 -16.03 -10.58
CA GLU A 162 -10.42 -17.14 -11.46
C GLU A 162 -9.20 -17.84 -12.07
N ALA A 163 -8.21 -17.06 -12.54
CA ALA A 163 -6.97 -17.63 -13.05
C ALA A 163 -6.16 -18.37 -11.97
N VAL A 164 -6.20 -17.86 -10.73
CA VAL A 164 -5.54 -18.53 -9.60
C VAL A 164 -6.23 -19.87 -9.30
N GLU A 165 -7.55 -19.88 -9.19
CA GLU A 165 -8.34 -21.12 -8.94
C GLU A 165 -8.14 -22.14 -10.05
N ALA A 166 -8.15 -21.71 -11.32
CA ALA A 166 -7.93 -22.59 -12.47
C ALA A 166 -6.53 -23.23 -12.43
N ALA A 167 -5.48 -22.43 -12.14
CA ALA A 167 -4.12 -22.95 -12.02
C ALA A 167 -3.99 -23.97 -10.90
N ILE A 168 -4.56 -23.70 -9.74
CA ILE A 168 -4.52 -24.62 -8.59
C ILE A 168 -5.30 -25.90 -8.85
N SER A 169 -6.48 -25.82 -9.48
CA SER A 169 -7.29 -26.99 -9.83
C SER A 169 -6.52 -27.92 -10.76
N LYS A 170 -5.92 -27.36 -11.82
CA LYS A 170 -5.07 -28.10 -12.74
C LYS A 170 -3.94 -28.85 -12.03
N LEU A 171 -3.21 -28.15 -11.13
CA LEU A 171 -2.08 -28.75 -10.42
C LEU A 171 -2.49 -29.89 -9.47
N LYS A 172 -3.66 -29.77 -8.83
CA LYS A 172 -4.22 -30.84 -8.00
C LYS A 172 -4.63 -32.05 -8.84
N GLU A 173 -5.20 -31.85 -10.03
CA GLU A 173 -5.51 -32.92 -11.00
C GLU A 173 -4.24 -33.61 -11.50
N GLU A 174 -3.13 -32.89 -11.63
CA GLU A 174 -1.80 -33.42 -11.95
C GLU A 174 -1.13 -34.16 -10.76
N GLY A 175 -1.79 -34.20 -9.58
CA GLY A 175 -1.34 -34.96 -8.41
C GLY A 175 -0.43 -34.18 -7.44
N LEU A 176 -0.29 -32.85 -7.54
CA LEU A 176 0.48 -32.07 -6.59
C LEU A 176 -0.29 -31.91 -5.27
N GLU A 177 0.38 -32.15 -4.16
CA GLU A 177 -0.19 -31.96 -2.82
C GLU A 177 -0.20 -30.48 -2.44
N ILE A 178 -1.32 -29.79 -2.74
CA ILE A 178 -1.50 -28.35 -2.51
C ILE A 178 -2.65 -28.11 -1.55
N GLN A 179 -2.40 -27.38 -0.47
CA GLN A 179 -3.41 -26.76 0.38
C GLN A 179 -3.62 -25.32 -0.07
N PHE A 180 -4.74 -25.03 -0.72
CA PHE A 180 -5.09 -23.71 -1.21
C PHE A 180 -6.17 -23.08 -0.35
N THR A 181 -5.94 -21.86 0.06
CA THR A 181 -6.87 -21.06 0.88
C THR A 181 -7.16 -19.73 0.19
N ILE A 182 -8.44 -19.39 0.05
CA ILE A 182 -8.89 -18.04 -0.32
C ILE A 182 -9.40 -17.36 0.95
N ALA A 183 -8.87 -16.19 1.26
CA ALA A 183 -9.25 -15.39 2.43
C ALA A 183 -10.04 -14.15 1.97
N GLU A 184 -11.35 -14.18 2.17
CA GLU A 184 -12.26 -13.06 1.89
C GLU A 184 -12.88 -12.59 3.20
N ASP A 185 -13.13 -11.28 3.32
CA ASP A 185 -13.81 -10.65 4.46
C ASP A 185 -13.20 -10.98 5.83
N LYS A 186 -11.88 -11.17 5.88
CA LYS A 186 -11.16 -11.45 7.12
C LYS A 186 -10.77 -10.16 7.84
N LYS A 187 -10.76 -10.22 9.18
CA LYS A 187 -10.12 -9.18 9.97
C LYS A 187 -8.63 -9.16 9.69
N HIS A 188 -8.00 -7.99 9.76
CA HIS A 188 -6.59 -7.84 9.46
C HIS A 188 -5.69 -8.78 10.30
N SER A 189 -5.97 -8.91 11.61
CA SER A 189 -5.21 -9.82 12.48
C SER A 189 -5.35 -11.30 12.10
N GLU A 190 -6.54 -11.71 11.64
CA GLU A 190 -6.77 -13.08 11.14
C GLU A 190 -6.01 -13.31 9.85
N LEU A 191 -5.97 -12.31 8.95
CA LEU A 191 -5.24 -12.39 7.69
C LEU A 191 -3.73 -12.52 7.94
N LEU A 192 -3.15 -11.77 8.87
CA LEU A 192 -1.74 -11.89 9.25
C LEU A 192 -1.41 -13.29 9.79
N ASP A 193 -2.27 -13.85 10.63
CA ASP A 193 -2.13 -15.23 11.12
C ASP A 193 -2.21 -16.24 9.97
N MET A 194 -3.13 -16.05 9.02
CA MET A 194 -3.22 -16.91 7.82
C MET A 194 -1.95 -16.81 6.97
N ILE A 195 -1.41 -15.62 6.73
CA ILE A 195 -0.16 -15.43 6.00
C ILE A 195 0.97 -16.24 6.66
N SER A 196 1.12 -16.13 7.98
CA SER A 196 2.19 -16.81 8.71
C SER A 196 2.14 -18.35 8.65
N LYS A 197 0.97 -18.91 8.36
CA LYS A 197 0.72 -20.36 8.27
C LYS A 197 0.83 -20.92 6.84
N ASN A 198 1.08 -20.05 5.86
CA ASN A 198 1.23 -20.44 4.46
C ASN A 198 2.69 -20.31 3.99
N ASP A 199 3.04 -20.97 2.91
CA ASP A 199 4.40 -21.01 2.36
C ASP A 199 4.56 -20.00 1.21
N LEU A 200 3.49 -19.85 0.42
CA LEU A 200 3.43 -19.07 -0.78
C LEU A 200 2.18 -18.19 -0.78
N VAL A 201 2.32 -16.95 -1.21
CA VAL A 201 1.21 -16.01 -1.40
C VAL A 201 1.08 -15.66 -2.87
N VAL A 202 -0.13 -15.75 -3.40
CA VAL A 202 -0.46 -15.26 -4.74
C VAL A 202 -1.35 -14.04 -4.58
N ASP A 203 -0.89 -12.87 -5.09
CA ASP A 203 -1.64 -11.62 -4.91
C ASP A 203 -2.16 -11.09 -6.26
N TRP A 204 -1.65 -10.01 -6.78
CA TRP A 204 -2.13 -9.36 -8.00
C TRP A 204 -1.70 -10.14 -9.26
N VAL A 205 -2.51 -11.09 -9.73
CA VAL A 205 -2.28 -11.85 -10.96
C VAL A 205 -3.05 -11.21 -12.12
N ASN A 206 -2.95 -9.90 -12.22
CA ASN A 206 -3.59 -9.12 -13.28
C ASN A 206 -2.58 -8.12 -13.87
N PRO A 207 -2.05 -8.36 -15.08
CA PRO A 207 -1.02 -7.51 -15.68
C PRO A 207 -1.52 -6.10 -16.04
N GLU A 208 -2.85 -5.88 -16.12
CA GLU A 208 -3.39 -4.53 -16.36
C GLU A 208 -3.04 -3.54 -15.23
N PHE A 209 -2.81 -4.04 -14.02
CA PHE A 209 -2.41 -3.23 -12.88
C PHE A 209 -0.90 -3.20 -12.68
N GLY A 210 -0.21 -4.30 -12.92
CA GLY A 210 1.25 -4.41 -12.85
C GLY A 210 1.87 -4.00 -11.52
N ILE A 211 1.17 -4.20 -10.39
CA ILE A 211 1.53 -3.68 -9.07
C ILE A 211 1.54 -4.77 -7.99
N TYR A 212 2.04 -4.39 -6.83
CA TYR A 212 1.86 -5.13 -5.58
C TYR A 212 1.21 -4.23 -4.52
N GLY A 213 0.48 -4.84 -3.59
CA GLY A 213 -0.30 -4.12 -2.57
C GLY A 213 0.19 -4.36 -1.15
N VAL A 214 -0.54 -3.80 -0.17
CA VAL A 214 -0.24 -3.97 1.26
C VAL A 214 -0.22 -5.44 1.67
N PHE A 215 -1.10 -6.27 1.12
CA PHE A 215 -1.13 -7.71 1.39
C PHE A 215 0.18 -8.40 0.95
N SER A 216 0.73 -8.02 -0.22
CA SER A 216 2.06 -8.49 -0.66
C SER A 216 3.16 -8.04 0.30
N ILE A 217 3.14 -6.76 0.72
CA ILE A 217 4.15 -6.19 1.62
C ILE A 217 4.13 -6.91 2.99
N GLU A 218 2.96 -7.13 3.57
CA GLU A 218 2.80 -7.84 4.83
C GLU A 218 3.23 -9.31 4.72
N SER A 219 2.92 -9.95 3.59
CA SER A 219 3.36 -11.31 3.30
C SER A 219 4.88 -11.42 3.21
N MET A 220 5.51 -10.48 2.52
CA MET A 220 6.96 -10.37 2.44
C MET A 220 7.57 -10.09 3.82
N ALA A 221 6.99 -9.18 4.61
CA ALA A 221 7.45 -8.88 5.96
C ALA A 221 7.45 -10.12 6.87
N LEU A 222 6.44 -10.98 6.73
CA LEU A 222 6.32 -12.24 7.46
C LEU A 222 7.19 -13.37 6.88
N GLY A 223 8.00 -13.08 5.84
CA GLY A 223 8.93 -14.04 5.24
C GLY A 223 8.29 -14.98 4.22
N ARG A 224 7.19 -14.58 3.59
CA ARG A 224 6.55 -15.39 2.54
C ARG A 224 7.09 -15.01 1.17
N THR A 225 7.21 -16.01 0.31
CA THR A 225 7.38 -15.80 -1.12
C THR A 225 6.07 -15.29 -1.71
N VAL A 226 6.14 -14.26 -2.56
CA VAL A 226 4.97 -13.65 -3.18
C VAL A 226 5.05 -13.76 -4.69
N ILE A 227 3.93 -14.10 -5.32
CA ILE A 227 3.73 -14.08 -6.78
C ILE A 227 2.75 -12.95 -7.11
N CYS A 228 3.13 -12.11 -8.07
CA CYS A 228 2.27 -11.08 -8.69
C CYS A 228 2.54 -11.03 -10.20
N SER A 229 1.72 -10.26 -10.92
CA SER A 229 2.07 -9.77 -12.26
C SER A 229 2.53 -8.33 -12.13
N LEU A 230 3.84 -8.09 -12.22
CA LEU A 230 4.42 -6.74 -12.13
C LEU A 230 4.80 -6.21 -13.51
N THR A 231 4.79 -4.90 -13.67
CA THR A 231 5.40 -4.26 -14.86
C THR A 231 6.92 -4.41 -14.80
N ASP A 232 7.57 -4.57 -15.96
CA ASP A 232 9.01 -4.81 -16.06
C ASP A 232 9.83 -3.68 -15.39
N SER A 233 9.43 -2.42 -15.58
CA SER A 233 10.10 -1.27 -14.97
C SER A 233 10.10 -1.32 -13.44
N LEU A 234 9.02 -1.79 -12.83
CA LEU A 234 8.94 -1.99 -11.39
C LEU A 234 9.89 -3.07 -10.88
N TYR A 235 10.03 -4.13 -11.66
CA TYR A 235 10.81 -5.30 -11.29
C TYR A 235 12.32 -5.04 -11.45
N GLU A 236 12.71 -4.36 -12.53
CA GLU A 236 14.11 -4.12 -12.85
C GLU A 236 14.75 -3.02 -12.00
N ASP A 237 14.01 -1.91 -11.75
CA ASP A 237 14.55 -0.73 -11.08
C ASP A 237 14.78 -0.90 -9.58
N TYR A 238 14.10 -1.85 -8.92
CA TYR A 238 14.09 -1.93 -7.45
C TYR A 238 14.55 -3.27 -6.88
N ASP A 239 15.11 -4.16 -7.68
CA ASP A 239 15.55 -5.51 -7.27
C ASP A 239 14.47 -6.23 -6.43
N MET A 240 13.24 -6.20 -6.96
CA MET A 240 12.03 -6.61 -6.27
C MET A 240 12.02 -8.13 -6.03
N PRO A 241 11.91 -8.61 -4.79
CA PRO A 241 11.94 -10.04 -4.50
C PRO A 241 10.60 -10.75 -4.77
N ILE A 242 9.66 -10.10 -5.42
CA ILE A 242 8.39 -10.69 -5.84
C ILE A 242 8.63 -11.49 -7.14
N ILE A 243 8.06 -12.67 -7.23
CA ILE A 243 8.10 -13.45 -8.46
C ILE A 243 7.06 -12.87 -9.41
N SER A 244 7.53 -12.20 -10.47
CA SER A 244 6.64 -11.67 -11.51
C SER A 244 6.31 -12.73 -12.55
N ILE A 245 5.03 -12.86 -12.90
CA ILE A 245 4.55 -13.84 -13.88
C ILE A 245 3.43 -13.26 -14.74
N ASN A 246 3.23 -13.84 -15.92
CA ASN A 246 1.96 -13.72 -16.62
C ASN A 246 0.95 -14.74 -16.06
N PRO A 247 -0.34 -14.46 -16.07
CA PRO A 247 -1.36 -15.38 -15.54
C PRO A 247 -1.30 -16.80 -16.15
N SER A 248 -0.95 -16.91 -17.44
CA SER A 248 -0.75 -18.18 -18.14
C SER A 248 0.36 -19.06 -17.56
N ASP A 249 1.35 -18.44 -16.91
CA ASP A 249 2.55 -19.12 -16.41
C ASP A 249 2.42 -19.52 -14.93
N LEU A 250 1.31 -19.14 -14.28
CA LEU A 250 1.12 -19.36 -12.84
C LEU A 250 1.25 -20.83 -12.46
N ALA A 251 0.60 -21.76 -13.18
CA ALA A 251 0.67 -23.17 -12.88
C ALA A 251 2.09 -23.72 -13.02
N SER A 252 2.81 -23.38 -14.10
CA SER A 252 4.19 -23.83 -14.30
C SER A 252 5.13 -23.27 -13.23
N LYS A 253 4.96 -22.01 -12.82
CA LYS A 253 5.76 -21.41 -11.74
C LYS A 253 5.49 -22.07 -10.39
N ILE A 254 4.24 -22.36 -10.06
CA ILE A 254 3.91 -23.07 -8.82
C ILE A 254 4.53 -24.48 -8.85
N THR A 255 4.52 -25.17 -9.99
CA THR A 255 5.19 -26.48 -10.14
C THR A 255 6.70 -26.40 -9.89
N GLU A 256 7.37 -25.37 -10.43
CA GLU A 256 8.79 -25.11 -10.17
C GLU A 256 9.06 -24.93 -8.67
N LEU A 257 8.25 -24.12 -8.00
CA LEU A 257 8.37 -23.85 -6.56
C LEU A 257 8.03 -25.08 -5.71
N TYR A 258 7.05 -25.87 -6.11
CA TYR A 258 6.70 -27.15 -5.48
C TYR A 258 7.88 -28.11 -5.48
N ASN A 259 8.63 -28.19 -6.58
CA ASN A 259 9.81 -29.03 -6.73
C ASN A 259 11.07 -28.45 -6.08
N ASN A 260 11.09 -27.16 -5.78
CA ASN A 260 12.22 -26.46 -5.17
C ASN A 260 11.82 -25.70 -3.89
N ARG A 261 11.39 -26.43 -2.87
CA ARG A 261 10.88 -25.86 -1.61
C ARG A 261 11.92 -25.02 -0.86
N LYS A 262 13.21 -25.32 -1.00
CA LYS A 262 14.28 -24.53 -0.40
C LYS A 262 14.34 -23.11 -0.97
N PHE A 263 13.92 -22.92 -2.21
CA PHE A 263 13.84 -21.60 -2.82
C PHE A 263 12.81 -20.71 -2.12
N LEU A 264 11.68 -21.25 -1.65
CA LEU A 264 10.67 -20.50 -0.90
C LEU A 264 11.27 -19.88 0.37
N VAL A 265 12.10 -20.62 1.10
CA VAL A 265 12.77 -20.10 2.32
C VAL A 265 13.73 -18.96 1.95
N LYS A 266 14.59 -19.18 0.95
CA LYS A 266 15.53 -18.17 0.47
C LYS A 266 14.82 -16.90 -0.01
N GLN A 267 13.79 -17.07 -0.82
CA GLN A 267 13.03 -15.95 -1.38
C GLN A 267 12.22 -15.22 -0.32
N GLY A 268 11.64 -15.95 0.64
CA GLY A 268 10.95 -15.37 1.79
C GLY A 268 11.88 -14.51 2.66
N LYS A 269 13.14 -14.93 2.84
CA LYS A 269 14.14 -14.12 3.55
C LYS A 269 14.49 -12.85 2.77
N ALA A 270 14.73 -12.94 1.47
CA ALA A 270 14.97 -11.78 0.61
C ALA A 270 13.76 -10.81 0.61
N SER A 271 12.54 -11.35 0.60
CA SER A 271 11.30 -10.58 0.72
C SER A 271 11.23 -9.80 2.03
N HIS A 272 11.55 -10.44 3.14
CA HIS A 272 11.62 -9.79 4.46
C HIS A 272 12.64 -8.66 4.47
N ASP A 273 13.87 -8.90 4.00
CA ASP A 273 14.95 -7.91 3.99
C ASP A 273 14.61 -6.70 3.12
N PHE A 274 13.94 -6.93 2.00
CA PHE A 274 13.41 -5.87 1.14
C PHE A 274 12.41 -4.97 1.89
N VAL A 275 11.46 -5.57 2.62
CA VAL A 275 10.47 -4.80 3.40
C VAL A 275 11.15 -4.01 4.52
N GLN A 276 12.15 -4.58 5.19
CA GLN A 276 12.93 -3.88 6.22
C GLN A 276 13.65 -2.64 5.64
N THR A 277 14.03 -2.68 4.38
CA THR A 277 14.73 -1.58 3.70
C THR A 277 13.76 -0.53 3.16
N TYR A 278 12.78 -0.95 2.37
CA TYR A 278 11.94 -0.04 1.58
C TYR A 278 10.61 0.35 2.26
N HIS A 279 10.02 -0.55 3.06
CA HIS A 279 8.73 -0.33 3.72
C HIS A 279 8.86 -0.03 5.22
N ASN A 280 10.07 0.33 5.66
CA ASN A 280 10.36 0.69 7.04
C ASN A 280 9.77 2.06 7.39
N PRO A 281 8.90 2.17 8.42
CA PRO A 281 8.26 3.42 8.79
C PRO A 281 9.25 4.52 9.18
N ILE A 282 10.32 4.18 9.90
CA ILE A 282 11.32 5.16 10.35
C ILE A 282 12.13 5.68 9.16
N ALA A 283 12.51 4.82 8.21
CA ALA A 283 13.22 5.24 7.00
C ALA A 283 12.34 6.17 6.15
N SER A 284 11.07 5.81 5.94
CA SER A 284 10.10 6.65 5.24
C SER A 284 9.89 8.00 5.95
N ALA A 285 9.75 7.98 7.28
CA ALA A 285 9.57 9.21 8.06
C ALA A 285 10.77 10.15 7.98
N LYS A 286 12.02 9.63 8.06
CA LYS A 286 13.24 10.44 7.89
C LYS A 286 13.25 11.14 6.54
N LYS A 287 12.99 10.39 5.46
CA LYS A 287 12.93 10.94 4.09
C LYS A 287 11.88 12.06 3.97
N VAL A 288 10.70 11.86 4.55
CA VAL A 288 9.62 12.86 4.54
C VAL A 288 9.97 14.07 5.38
N ILE A 289 10.59 13.89 6.55
CA ILE A 289 11.03 15.00 7.43
C ILE A 289 12.09 15.87 6.74
N GLU A 290 13.04 15.27 6.05
CA GLU A 290 14.03 16.03 5.24
C GLU A 290 13.33 16.85 4.17
N ARG A 291 12.33 16.29 3.50
CA ARG A 291 11.51 17.04 2.53
C ARG A 291 10.69 18.15 3.17
N TYR A 292 10.13 17.94 4.35
CA TYR A 292 9.42 18.99 5.09
C TYR A 292 10.32 20.18 5.35
N LYS A 293 11.55 19.96 5.84
CA LYS A 293 12.53 21.02 6.06
C LYS A 293 12.81 21.79 4.78
N ALA A 294 13.11 21.08 3.68
CA ALA A 294 13.39 21.71 2.39
C ALA A 294 12.21 22.47 1.76
N VAL A 295 10.99 22.21 2.19
CA VAL A 295 9.78 22.93 1.73
C VAL A 295 9.47 24.14 2.60
N LEU A 296 9.92 24.14 3.88
CA LEU A 296 9.72 25.22 4.84
C LEU A 296 10.80 26.30 4.78
N ASP A 297 12.01 25.93 4.32
CA ASP A 297 13.13 26.87 4.02
C ASP A 297 12.84 27.65 2.73
#